data_db8d5456373025770aa42fa22e8674f3
#
_entry.id   db8d5456373025770aa42fa22e8674f3
#
_cell.length_a   1.000
_cell.length_b   1.000
_cell.length_c   1.000
_cell.angle_alpha   90.00
_cell.angle_beta   90.00
_cell.angle_gamma   90.00
#
_symmetry.space_group_name_H-M   'P 1'
#
loop_
_entity.id
_entity.type
_entity.pdbx_description
1 polymer ?
#
loop_
_entity_poly.entity_id
_entity_poly.type
_entity_poly.pdbx_seq_one_letter_code
_entity_poly.pdbx_strand_id
1 'polypeptide(L)'
;MKKIITFICFILFTVSSFAIKVENNQIIDDYGNKIEAKEYKKIIVTDPGVIEILFKIGGEKSIVAIGKTSRSKIYPYDKVDKLVSIGNISNLNLEKVVEYKPDLIIVTSMMLRNIEAVKKMGYNVIVSNASSLDGILDLISVTGIVSGKKVEAEKLRKECLVKLEKIEKENSKKTSKLKGAILFSTSPMIAFSEDSIPGDVLKHLGVINIAANVPGQRPILSPEYILKENPDFLAGAMSLDSPKQIIEASNVIPKTKAGKNNNIFILDSSLILRSSYRIFDEMEVLKEKLNKIENK
;
A
#
# COMPACT_ATOMS: atom_id res chain seq x y z
N MET A 1 42.65 42.27 -11.03
CA MET A 1 41.41 41.93 -10.34
C MET A 1 40.95 40.54 -10.83
N LYS A 2 41.25 39.48 -10.07
CA LYS A 2 40.86 38.08 -10.39
C LYS A 2 39.47 37.82 -9.82
N LYS A 3 38.49 37.56 -10.72
CA LYS A 3 37.14 37.12 -10.31
C LYS A 3 37.19 35.64 -9.94
N ILE A 4 36.95 35.33 -8.67
CA ILE A 4 36.76 33.97 -8.17
C ILE A 4 35.28 33.62 -8.43
N ILE A 5 35.05 32.69 -9.35
CA ILE A 5 33.74 32.09 -9.59
C ILE A 5 33.60 30.93 -8.62
N THR A 6 32.80 31.13 -7.55
CA THR A 6 32.45 30.07 -6.61
C THR A 6 31.37 29.18 -7.25
N PHE A 7 31.72 27.96 -7.61
CA PHE A 7 30.81 26.96 -8.13
C PHE A 7 30.10 26.31 -6.93
N ILE A 8 28.87 26.72 -6.64
CA ILE A 8 28.03 26.09 -5.62
C ILE A 8 27.45 24.81 -6.24
N CYS A 9 28.03 23.67 -5.86
CA CYS A 9 27.51 22.36 -6.21
C CYS A 9 26.23 22.11 -5.39
N PHE A 10 25.06 22.30 -5.99
CA PHE A 10 23.78 21.94 -5.40
C PHE A 10 23.68 20.40 -5.44
N ILE A 11 24.02 19.75 -4.33
CA ILE A 11 23.75 18.30 -4.15
C ILE A 11 22.24 18.18 -3.97
N LEU A 12 21.55 17.82 -5.03
CA LEU A 12 20.16 17.34 -4.97
C LEU A 12 20.17 16.03 -4.16
N PHE A 13 19.86 16.12 -2.89
CA PHE A 13 19.44 14.97 -2.12
C PHE A 13 18.07 14.52 -2.68
N THR A 14 18.10 13.57 -3.59
CA THR A 14 16.90 12.80 -3.91
C THR A 14 16.56 12.01 -2.65
N VAL A 15 15.54 12.45 -1.92
CA VAL A 15 14.93 11.64 -0.87
C VAL A 15 14.24 10.49 -1.58
N SER A 16 14.98 9.41 -1.79
CA SER A 16 14.38 8.15 -2.21
C SER A 16 13.48 7.70 -1.07
N SER A 17 12.19 7.65 -1.32
CA SER A 17 11.24 6.97 -0.43
C SER A 17 11.63 5.49 -0.44
N PHE A 18 12.32 5.05 0.61
CA PHE A 18 12.77 3.68 0.73
C PHE A 18 11.61 2.83 1.26
N ALA A 19 11.14 1.92 0.45
CA ALA A 19 10.54 0.70 0.95
C ALA A 19 11.65 -0.19 1.52
N ILE A 20 11.27 -1.25 2.23
CA ILE A 20 12.20 -2.27 2.73
C ILE A 20 13.22 -2.68 1.64
N LYS A 21 14.52 -2.63 1.95
CA LYS A 21 15.60 -2.93 0.98
C LYS A 21 16.55 -4.02 1.47
N VAL A 22 17.25 -4.63 0.53
CA VAL A 22 18.34 -5.58 0.80
C VAL A 22 19.66 -4.94 0.44
N GLU A 23 20.56 -4.82 1.41
CA GLU A 23 21.88 -4.22 1.23
C GLU A 23 22.91 -4.91 2.14
N ASN A 24 24.07 -5.24 1.60
CA ASN A 24 25.18 -5.88 2.36
C ASN A 24 24.74 -7.12 3.16
N ASN A 25 23.95 -8.00 2.58
CA ASN A 25 23.35 -9.19 3.22
C ASN A 25 22.45 -8.88 4.43
N GLN A 26 21.90 -7.66 4.48
CA GLN A 26 20.93 -7.23 5.48
C GLN A 26 19.63 -6.79 4.79
N ILE A 27 18.52 -7.04 5.46
CA ILE A 27 17.23 -6.43 5.15
C ILE A 27 17.09 -5.22 6.07
N ILE A 28 16.83 -4.05 5.50
CA ILE A 28 16.71 -2.77 6.20
C ILE A 28 15.33 -2.20 5.88
N ASP A 29 14.52 -1.93 6.91
CA ASP A 29 13.23 -1.27 6.75
C ASP A 29 13.32 0.26 6.86
N ASP A 30 12.24 0.97 6.55
CA ASP A 30 12.15 2.44 6.58
C ASP A 30 12.39 3.05 7.96
N TYR A 31 12.31 2.24 9.02
CA TYR A 31 12.49 2.68 10.41
C TYR A 31 13.88 2.36 10.94
N GLY A 32 14.77 1.88 10.06
CA GLY A 32 16.17 1.57 10.39
C GLY A 32 16.36 0.26 11.13
N ASN A 33 15.33 -0.60 11.24
CA ASN A 33 15.53 -1.96 11.76
C ASN A 33 16.30 -2.77 10.72
N LYS A 34 17.25 -3.58 11.21
CA LYS A 34 18.12 -4.40 10.38
C LYS A 34 18.09 -5.84 10.83
N ILE A 35 17.93 -6.75 9.90
CA ILE A 35 18.04 -8.19 10.11
C ILE A 35 18.92 -8.81 9.03
N GLU A 36 19.44 -9.99 9.27
CA GLU A 36 20.20 -10.75 8.27
C GLU A 36 19.29 -11.20 7.12
N ALA A 37 19.76 -11.09 5.88
CA ALA A 37 19.03 -11.50 4.68
C ALA A 37 19.15 -13.03 4.47
N LYS A 38 18.41 -13.81 5.26
CA LYS A 38 18.40 -15.28 5.24
C LYS A 38 17.00 -15.85 5.37
N GLU A 39 16.88 -17.17 5.27
CA GLU A 39 15.66 -17.90 5.59
C GLU A 39 15.44 -17.95 7.10
N TYR A 40 14.19 -17.70 7.52
CA TYR A 40 13.67 -17.84 8.87
C TYR A 40 12.60 -18.93 8.90
N LYS A 41 12.58 -19.75 9.93
CA LYS A 41 11.73 -20.95 10.02
C LYS A 41 10.44 -20.73 10.80
N LYS A 42 10.45 -19.75 11.71
CA LYS A 42 9.33 -19.45 12.62
C LYS A 42 9.01 -17.96 12.56
N ILE A 43 8.13 -17.60 11.65
CA ILE A 43 7.80 -16.20 11.41
C ILE A 43 6.43 -15.88 12.03
N ILE A 44 6.37 -14.84 12.85
CA ILE A 44 5.12 -14.20 13.24
C ILE A 44 4.87 -13.04 12.29
N VAL A 45 3.67 -12.97 11.71
CA VAL A 45 3.33 -11.94 10.72
C VAL A 45 2.05 -11.21 11.13
N THR A 46 2.11 -9.87 11.26
CA THR A 46 0.91 -9.07 11.49
C THR A 46 0.43 -8.32 10.25
N ASP A 47 1.24 -8.26 9.20
CA ASP A 47 0.87 -7.62 7.94
C ASP A 47 0.06 -8.56 7.05
N PRO A 48 -1.22 -8.22 6.76
CA PRO A 48 -2.05 -9.03 5.89
C PRO A 48 -1.50 -9.18 4.46
N GLY A 49 -0.79 -8.18 3.95
CA GLY A 49 -0.17 -8.23 2.61
C GLY A 49 0.96 -9.26 2.55
N VAL A 50 1.83 -9.27 3.57
CA VAL A 50 2.92 -10.25 3.68
C VAL A 50 2.36 -11.67 3.84
N ILE A 51 1.26 -11.85 4.60
CA ILE A 51 0.60 -13.15 4.72
C ILE A 51 0.13 -13.62 3.34
N GLU A 52 -0.54 -12.77 2.57
CA GLU A 52 -0.99 -13.09 1.21
C GLU A 52 0.17 -13.45 0.27
N ILE A 53 1.29 -12.71 0.35
CA ILE A 53 2.50 -13.00 -0.44
C ILE A 53 3.08 -14.36 -0.04
N LEU A 54 3.22 -14.67 1.27
CA LEU A 54 3.72 -15.96 1.75
C LEU A 54 2.90 -17.14 1.22
N PHE A 55 1.57 -17.03 1.25
CA PHE A 55 0.71 -18.07 0.67
C PHE A 55 0.88 -18.19 -0.85
N LYS A 56 1.06 -17.07 -1.56
CA LYS A 56 1.21 -17.06 -3.02
C LYS A 56 2.50 -17.72 -3.48
N ILE A 57 3.60 -17.52 -2.73
CA ILE A 57 4.92 -18.07 -3.07
C ILE A 57 5.21 -19.44 -2.43
N GLY A 58 4.25 -20.01 -1.67
CA GLY A 58 4.43 -21.31 -0.97
C GLY A 58 5.34 -21.23 0.25
N GLY A 59 5.42 -20.05 0.90
CA GLY A 59 6.20 -19.79 2.10
C GLY A 59 5.40 -19.89 3.40
N GLU A 60 4.11 -20.25 3.33
CA GLU A 60 3.19 -20.26 4.47
C GLU A 60 3.59 -21.22 5.60
N LYS A 61 4.42 -22.22 5.31
CA LYS A 61 4.92 -23.18 6.34
C LYS A 61 5.84 -22.52 7.37
N SER A 62 6.43 -21.37 7.05
CA SER A 62 7.23 -20.59 7.99
C SER A 62 6.37 -19.82 9.00
N ILE A 63 5.07 -19.62 8.74
CA ILE A 63 4.18 -18.87 9.61
C ILE A 63 3.81 -19.72 10.84
N VAL A 64 4.21 -19.27 12.03
CA VAL A 64 3.82 -19.93 13.28
C VAL A 64 2.61 -19.28 13.93
N ALA A 65 2.40 -17.97 13.71
CA ALA A 65 1.21 -17.25 14.16
C ALA A 65 1.04 -15.92 13.41
N ILE A 66 -0.17 -15.36 13.44
CA ILE A 66 -0.50 -14.12 12.74
C ILE A 66 -1.21 -13.10 13.64
N GLY A 67 -1.12 -11.82 13.25
CA GLY A 67 -2.05 -10.80 13.72
C GLY A 67 -3.30 -10.82 12.84
N LYS A 68 -4.50 -10.89 13.47
CA LYS A 68 -5.78 -10.83 12.72
C LYS A 68 -6.35 -9.41 12.73
N THR A 69 -7.19 -9.11 11.74
CA THR A 69 -7.99 -7.89 11.69
C THR A 69 -9.45 -8.25 11.56
N SER A 70 -10.32 -7.51 12.25
CA SER A 70 -11.78 -7.65 12.12
C SER A 70 -12.35 -6.89 10.93
N ARG A 71 -11.54 -6.00 10.31
CA ARG A 71 -12.02 -5.09 9.25
C ARG A 71 -12.07 -5.74 7.86
N SER A 72 -11.24 -6.75 7.63
CA SER A 72 -11.22 -7.45 6.34
C SER A 72 -10.62 -8.84 6.50
N LYS A 73 -11.09 -9.79 5.70
CA LYS A 73 -10.50 -11.13 5.62
C LYS A 73 -9.16 -11.08 4.88
N ILE A 74 -8.26 -12.01 5.22
CA ILE A 74 -6.95 -12.16 4.59
C ILE A 74 -7.00 -13.36 3.64
N TYR A 75 -6.63 -13.15 2.38
CA TYR A 75 -6.62 -14.23 1.38
C TYR A 75 -5.36 -15.11 1.54
N PRO A 76 -5.46 -16.43 1.31
CA PRO A 76 -6.65 -17.23 1.02
C PRO A 76 -7.45 -17.53 2.30
N TYR A 77 -8.71 -17.09 2.30
CA TYR A 77 -9.57 -17.01 3.50
C TYR A 77 -9.60 -18.29 4.33
N ASP A 78 -9.92 -19.44 3.71
CA ASP A 78 -10.10 -20.71 4.38
C ASP A 78 -8.79 -21.25 5.01
N LYS A 79 -7.64 -20.88 4.47
CA LYS A 79 -6.33 -21.29 4.99
C LYS A 79 -5.88 -20.37 6.10
N VAL A 80 -6.02 -19.04 5.92
CA VAL A 80 -5.59 -18.05 6.91
C VAL A 80 -6.44 -18.10 8.17
N ASP A 81 -7.74 -18.37 8.07
CA ASP A 81 -8.63 -18.49 9.23
C ASP A 81 -8.23 -19.62 10.18
N LYS A 82 -7.53 -20.65 9.69
CA LYS A 82 -7.00 -21.76 10.48
C LYS A 82 -5.69 -21.44 11.22
N LEU A 83 -5.02 -20.33 10.87
CA LEU A 83 -3.77 -19.96 11.54
C LEU A 83 -4.03 -19.43 12.93
N VAL A 84 -3.08 -19.69 13.81
CA VAL A 84 -3.12 -19.20 15.19
C VAL A 84 -3.01 -17.69 15.22
N SER A 85 -3.89 -17.04 16.00
CA SER A 85 -3.83 -15.61 16.23
C SER A 85 -3.15 -15.28 17.55
N ILE A 86 -2.21 -14.34 17.50
CA ILE A 86 -1.51 -13.81 18.69
C ILE A 86 -1.90 -12.35 19.00
N GLY A 87 -3.03 -11.90 18.49
CA GLY A 87 -3.50 -10.53 18.66
C GLY A 87 -4.02 -9.93 17.37
N ASN A 88 -3.99 -8.63 17.28
CA ASN A 88 -4.39 -7.90 16.09
C ASN A 88 -3.18 -7.25 15.39
N ILE A 89 -3.43 -6.64 14.23
CA ILE A 89 -2.40 -6.02 13.38
C ILE A 89 -1.66 -4.84 14.03
N SER A 90 -2.17 -4.28 15.14
CA SER A 90 -1.59 -3.14 15.85
C SER A 90 -1.15 -3.49 17.28
N ASN A 91 -1.45 -4.68 17.77
CA ASN A 91 -1.08 -5.09 19.13
C ASN A 91 -0.90 -6.61 19.22
N LEU A 92 0.26 -7.05 19.69
CA LEU A 92 0.61 -8.46 19.90
C LEU A 92 0.46 -8.83 21.38
N ASN A 93 0.00 -10.05 21.61
CA ASN A 93 0.11 -10.66 22.93
C ASN A 93 1.55 -11.17 23.13
N LEU A 94 2.33 -10.48 23.96
CA LEU A 94 3.76 -10.78 24.17
C LEU A 94 3.98 -12.16 24.83
N GLU A 95 3.05 -12.65 25.67
CA GLU A 95 3.14 -13.99 26.27
C GLU A 95 3.09 -15.05 25.16
N LYS A 96 2.18 -14.89 24.20
CA LYS A 96 2.11 -15.76 23.02
C LYS A 96 3.34 -15.64 22.12
N VAL A 97 3.93 -14.45 21.97
CA VAL A 97 5.20 -14.31 21.23
C VAL A 97 6.29 -15.18 21.87
N VAL A 98 6.40 -15.17 23.22
CA VAL A 98 7.36 -16.00 23.94
C VAL A 98 7.05 -17.49 23.77
N GLU A 99 5.79 -17.90 23.81
CA GLU A 99 5.34 -19.27 23.62
C GLU A 99 5.76 -19.84 22.26
N TYR A 100 5.52 -19.08 21.17
CA TYR A 100 5.83 -19.52 19.80
C TYR A 100 7.31 -19.44 19.44
N LYS A 101 8.12 -18.71 20.21
CA LYS A 101 9.58 -18.55 20.01
C LYS A 101 9.93 -18.28 18.54
N PRO A 102 9.45 -17.18 17.95
CA PRO A 102 9.75 -16.85 16.57
C PRO A 102 11.23 -16.53 16.40
N ASP A 103 11.76 -16.78 15.21
CA ASP A 103 13.09 -16.31 14.80
C ASP A 103 13.01 -14.99 13.99
N LEU A 104 11.79 -14.61 13.52
CA LEU A 104 11.49 -13.33 12.90
C LEU A 104 10.05 -12.90 13.22
N ILE A 105 9.85 -11.58 13.42
CA ILE A 105 8.53 -10.96 13.55
C ILE A 105 8.41 -9.87 12.48
N ILE A 106 7.41 -10.00 11.60
CA ILE A 106 7.09 -9.00 10.56
C ILE A 106 5.83 -8.25 11.01
N VAL A 107 5.96 -6.94 11.20
CA VAL A 107 4.87 -6.11 11.72
C VAL A 107 4.50 -4.98 10.75
N THR A 108 3.29 -4.45 10.87
CA THR A 108 2.88 -3.22 10.18
C THR A 108 3.38 -1.97 10.92
N SER A 109 3.38 -0.81 10.25
CA SER A 109 3.67 0.48 10.88
C SER A 109 2.74 0.85 12.05
N MET A 110 1.56 0.22 12.16
CA MET A 110 0.66 0.39 13.32
C MET A 110 1.27 -0.14 14.63
N MET A 111 2.29 -1.02 14.55
CA MET A 111 2.98 -1.60 15.69
C MET A 111 4.16 -0.75 16.21
N LEU A 112 4.52 0.35 15.56
CA LEU A 112 5.72 1.13 15.89
C LEU A 112 5.85 1.50 17.36
N ARG A 113 4.74 1.80 18.04
CA ARG A 113 4.75 2.12 19.48
C ARG A 113 5.17 0.94 20.37
N ASN A 114 4.97 -0.28 19.91
CA ASN A 114 5.21 -1.51 20.68
C ASN A 114 6.45 -2.28 20.22
N ILE A 115 7.07 -1.87 19.11
CA ILE A 115 8.19 -2.62 18.48
C ILE A 115 9.40 -2.70 19.40
N GLU A 116 9.71 -1.63 20.16
CA GLU A 116 10.85 -1.57 21.07
C GLU A 116 10.74 -2.59 22.21
N ALA A 117 9.54 -2.88 22.69
CA ALA A 117 9.33 -3.92 23.70
C ALA A 117 9.71 -5.29 23.15
N VAL A 118 9.30 -5.60 21.92
CA VAL A 118 9.61 -6.87 21.24
C VAL A 118 11.11 -6.99 20.95
N LYS A 119 11.76 -5.91 20.48
CA LYS A 119 13.21 -5.86 20.23
C LYS A 119 14.02 -6.08 21.51
N LYS A 120 13.61 -5.47 22.65
CA LYS A 120 14.27 -5.66 23.95
C LYS A 120 14.19 -7.11 24.45
N MET A 121 13.22 -7.89 23.96
CA MET A 121 13.14 -9.34 24.24
C MET A 121 14.11 -10.17 23.38
N GLY A 122 14.91 -9.53 22.50
CA GLY A 122 15.92 -10.19 21.67
C GLY A 122 15.41 -10.76 20.36
N TYR A 123 14.17 -10.44 19.93
CA TYR A 123 13.63 -10.92 18.66
C TYR A 123 14.08 -10.05 17.47
N ASN A 124 14.32 -10.70 16.31
CA ASN A 124 14.44 -10.01 15.03
C ASN A 124 13.08 -9.45 14.63
N VAL A 125 13.03 -8.14 14.33
CA VAL A 125 11.80 -7.47 13.93
C VAL A 125 12.06 -6.61 12.72
N ILE A 126 11.16 -6.68 11.72
CA ILE A 126 11.10 -5.73 10.61
C ILE A 126 9.67 -5.19 10.46
N VAL A 127 9.59 -3.95 10.03
CA VAL A 127 8.32 -3.29 9.70
C VAL A 127 8.11 -3.36 8.20
N SER A 128 7.03 -4.02 7.79
CA SER A 128 6.55 -3.97 6.41
C SER A 128 5.71 -2.71 6.21
N ASN A 129 6.18 -1.79 5.40
CA ASN A 129 5.51 -0.51 5.13
C ASN A 129 5.73 -0.12 3.68
N ALA A 130 5.02 -0.78 2.76
CA ALA A 130 5.01 -0.33 1.38
C ALA A 130 3.94 0.75 1.21
N SER A 131 4.33 1.93 0.72
CA SER A 131 3.45 3.04 0.38
C SER A 131 3.31 3.27 -1.12
N SER A 132 4.00 2.46 -1.93
CA SER A 132 4.04 2.52 -3.39
C SER A 132 4.02 1.12 -4.01
N LEU A 133 3.75 1.05 -5.30
CA LEU A 133 3.78 -0.21 -6.06
C LEU A 133 5.19 -0.80 -6.13
N ASP A 134 6.22 0.05 -6.30
CA ASP A 134 7.62 -0.38 -6.23
C ASP A 134 7.96 -0.97 -4.86
N GLY A 135 7.50 -0.32 -3.79
CA GLY A 135 7.66 -0.85 -2.43
C GLY A 135 6.99 -2.21 -2.22
N ILE A 136 5.87 -2.49 -2.89
CA ILE A 136 5.23 -3.81 -2.87
C ILE A 136 6.09 -4.83 -3.64
N LEU A 137 6.69 -4.46 -4.77
CA LEU A 137 7.61 -5.32 -5.51
C LEU A 137 8.84 -5.68 -4.66
N ASP A 138 9.39 -4.73 -3.91
CA ASP A 138 10.50 -4.98 -2.99
C ASP A 138 10.07 -5.87 -1.81
N LEU A 139 8.87 -5.65 -1.27
CA LEU A 139 8.30 -6.48 -0.20
C LEU A 139 8.10 -7.94 -0.65
N ILE A 140 7.72 -8.18 -1.92
CA ILE A 140 7.65 -9.53 -2.50
C ILE A 140 9.03 -10.20 -2.47
N SER A 141 10.08 -9.51 -2.92
CA SER A 141 11.45 -10.04 -2.93
C SER A 141 11.95 -10.35 -1.52
N VAL A 142 11.76 -9.42 -0.57
CA VAL A 142 12.14 -9.61 0.85
C VAL A 142 11.39 -10.80 1.46
N THR A 143 10.08 -10.91 1.20
CA THR A 143 9.27 -12.03 1.69
C THR A 143 9.79 -13.37 1.15
N GLY A 144 10.25 -13.41 -0.10
CA GLY A 144 10.91 -14.57 -0.68
C GLY A 144 12.21 -14.96 0.02
N ILE A 145 13.03 -13.96 0.39
CA ILE A 145 14.29 -14.18 1.11
C ILE A 145 14.02 -14.80 2.49
N VAL A 146 13.15 -14.15 3.28
CA VAL A 146 12.89 -14.56 4.67
C VAL A 146 12.15 -15.88 4.78
N SER A 147 11.42 -16.30 3.75
CA SER A 147 10.71 -17.59 3.72
C SER A 147 11.44 -18.70 2.97
N GLY A 148 12.65 -18.43 2.44
CA GLY A 148 13.40 -19.39 1.62
C GLY A 148 12.78 -19.67 0.23
N LYS A 149 11.92 -18.74 -0.26
CA LYS A 149 11.15 -18.85 -1.51
C LYS A 149 11.57 -17.79 -2.54
N LYS A 150 12.88 -17.55 -2.67
CA LYS A 150 13.43 -16.52 -3.57
C LYS A 150 13.00 -16.68 -5.02
N VAL A 151 13.01 -17.90 -5.55
CA VAL A 151 12.68 -18.16 -6.96
C VAL A 151 11.21 -17.88 -7.24
N GLU A 152 10.32 -18.35 -6.38
CA GLU A 152 8.87 -18.15 -6.49
C GLU A 152 8.50 -16.67 -6.31
N ALA A 153 9.19 -15.97 -5.40
CA ALA A 153 9.00 -14.54 -5.19
C ALA A 153 9.44 -13.71 -6.39
N GLU A 154 10.61 -13.99 -6.98
CA GLU A 154 11.07 -13.29 -8.18
C GLU A 154 10.17 -13.56 -9.39
N LYS A 155 9.60 -14.77 -9.50
CA LYS A 155 8.59 -15.06 -10.52
C LYS A 155 7.34 -14.20 -10.30
N LEU A 156 6.82 -14.14 -9.07
CA LEU A 156 5.65 -13.31 -8.73
C LEU A 156 5.94 -11.82 -8.97
N ARG A 157 7.10 -11.33 -8.55
CA ARG A 157 7.54 -9.95 -8.77
C ARG A 157 7.54 -9.60 -10.26
N LYS A 158 8.10 -10.47 -11.10
CA LYS A 158 8.12 -10.29 -12.54
C LYS A 158 6.70 -10.28 -13.15
N GLU A 159 5.81 -11.16 -12.70
CA GLU A 159 4.41 -11.17 -13.13
C GLU A 159 3.72 -9.82 -12.80
N CYS A 160 3.92 -9.28 -11.59
CA CYS A 160 3.40 -7.98 -11.18
C CYS A 160 3.99 -6.84 -12.01
N LEU A 161 5.30 -6.85 -12.24
CA LEU A 161 5.99 -5.83 -13.03
C LEU A 161 5.48 -5.77 -14.49
N VAL A 162 5.29 -6.93 -15.13
CA VAL A 162 4.74 -7.01 -16.50
C VAL A 162 3.34 -6.38 -16.58
N LYS A 163 2.49 -6.58 -15.56
CA LYS A 163 1.17 -5.94 -15.51
C LYS A 163 1.28 -4.42 -15.39
N LEU A 164 2.17 -3.95 -14.51
CA LEU A 164 2.42 -2.53 -14.31
C LEU A 164 2.92 -1.85 -15.59
N GLU A 165 3.96 -2.41 -16.22
CA GLU A 165 4.53 -1.90 -17.48
C GLU A 165 3.50 -1.86 -18.62
N LYS A 166 2.62 -2.88 -18.70
CA LYS A 166 1.52 -2.90 -19.66
C LYS A 166 0.56 -1.72 -19.43
N ILE A 167 0.17 -1.48 -18.18
CA ILE A 167 -0.72 -0.38 -17.81
C ILE A 167 -0.09 0.97 -18.17
N GLU A 168 1.16 1.19 -17.81
CA GLU A 168 1.91 2.43 -18.10
C GLU A 168 2.07 2.67 -19.62
N LYS A 169 2.43 1.63 -20.36
CA LYS A 169 2.57 1.71 -21.82
C LYS A 169 1.26 2.08 -22.53
N GLU A 170 0.13 1.62 -22.03
CA GLU A 170 -1.18 1.99 -22.57
C GLU A 170 -1.56 3.42 -22.17
N ASN A 171 -1.27 3.84 -20.93
CA ASN A 171 -1.55 5.18 -20.47
C ASN A 171 -0.68 6.25 -21.13
N SER A 172 0.57 5.93 -21.50
CA SER A 172 1.47 6.86 -22.19
C SER A 172 0.97 7.29 -23.58
N LYS A 173 0.02 6.54 -24.16
CA LYS A 173 -0.59 6.84 -25.45
C LYS A 173 -1.83 7.75 -25.33
N LYS A 174 -2.31 8.01 -24.11
CA LYS A 174 -3.50 8.82 -23.88
C LYS A 174 -3.17 10.31 -23.98
N THR A 175 -4.02 11.06 -24.67
CA THR A 175 -3.90 12.52 -24.84
C THR A 175 -4.61 13.30 -23.73
N SER A 176 -5.62 12.72 -23.10
CA SER A 176 -6.36 13.30 -21.98
C SER A 176 -6.10 12.49 -20.70
N LYS A 177 -6.20 13.17 -19.56
CA LYS A 177 -6.08 12.54 -18.25
C LYS A 177 -7.35 12.82 -17.45
N LEU A 178 -7.97 11.77 -16.94
CA LEU A 178 -9.07 11.89 -15.98
C LEU A 178 -8.58 12.54 -14.69
N LYS A 179 -9.43 13.39 -14.09
CA LYS A 179 -9.25 13.91 -12.72
C LYS A 179 -10.11 13.10 -11.76
N GLY A 180 -9.56 12.73 -10.62
CA GLY A 180 -10.35 12.03 -9.60
C GLY A 180 -9.65 11.90 -8.28
N ALA A 181 -10.30 11.28 -7.31
CA ALA A 181 -9.72 10.93 -6.03
C ALA A 181 -10.28 9.63 -5.49
N ILE A 182 -9.47 8.96 -4.66
CA ILE A 182 -9.94 7.89 -3.79
C ILE A 182 -10.12 8.47 -2.39
N LEU A 183 -11.33 8.36 -1.84
CA LEU A 183 -11.73 8.91 -0.55
C LEU A 183 -11.61 7.85 0.54
N PHE A 184 -11.09 8.26 1.69
CA PHE A 184 -11.01 7.46 2.92
C PHE A 184 -12.28 7.57 3.76
N SER A 185 -12.85 8.78 3.85
CA SER A 185 -14.05 9.10 4.62
C SER A 185 -14.75 10.32 4.02
N THR A 186 -15.97 10.60 4.48
CA THR A 186 -16.76 11.74 4.03
C THR A 186 -17.04 12.78 5.11
N SER A 187 -16.77 12.47 6.38
CA SER A 187 -16.97 13.42 7.51
C SER A 187 -15.81 13.33 8.51
N PRO A 188 -14.76 14.16 8.34
CA PRO A 188 -14.47 15.06 7.21
C PRO A 188 -14.18 14.29 5.92
N MET A 189 -14.28 14.97 4.77
CA MET A 189 -13.96 14.37 3.50
C MET A 189 -12.43 14.27 3.32
N ILE A 190 -11.91 13.10 3.61
CA ILE A 190 -10.48 12.77 3.55
C ILE A 190 -10.21 11.95 2.30
N ALA A 191 -9.19 12.34 1.55
CA ALA A 191 -8.68 11.59 0.40
C ALA A 191 -7.33 10.92 0.69
N PHE A 192 -6.91 10.05 -0.21
CA PHE A 192 -5.56 9.50 -0.22
C PHE A 192 -4.62 10.42 -1.01
N SER A 193 -3.48 10.80 -0.38
CA SER A 193 -2.40 11.58 -1.02
C SER A 193 -1.64 10.75 -2.06
N GLU A 194 -0.76 11.39 -2.83
CA GLU A 194 0.15 10.68 -3.76
C GLU A 194 1.14 9.76 -3.05
N ASP A 195 1.50 10.06 -1.79
CA ASP A 195 2.42 9.27 -0.96
C ASP A 195 1.73 8.04 -0.32
N SER A 196 0.64 7.59 -0.89
CA SER A 196 -0.11 6.41 -0.45
C SER A 196 -0.28 5.41 -1.58
N ILE A 197 -0.48 4.12 -1.26
CA ILE A 197 -0.74 3.09 -2.27
C ILE A 197 -1.89 3.50 -3.22
N PRO A 198 -3.07 3.98 -2.76
CA PRO A 198 -4.13 4.41 -3.68
C PRO A 198 -3.74 5.60 -4.56
N GLY A 199 -2.93 6.53 -4.03
CA GLY A 199 -2.43 7.66 -4.81
C GLY A 199 -1.43 7.22 -5.88
N ASP A 200 -0.51 6.33 -5.53
CA ASP A 200 0.46 5.76 -6.47
C ASP A 200 -0.23 4.94 -7.57
N VAL A 201 -1.27 4.17 -7.21
CA VAL A 201 -2.16 3.50 -8.19
C VAL A 201 -2.75 4.49 -9.18
N LEU A 202 -3.33 5.61 -8.72
CA LEU A 202 -3.89 6.64 -9.60
C LEU A 202 -2.83 7.22 -10.53
N LYS A 203 -1.63 7.48 -10.02
CA LYS A 203 -0.48 7.97 -10.81
C LYS A 203 -0.12 7.01 -11.94
N HIS A 204 0.06 5.72 -11.64
CA HIS A 204 0.38 4.70 -12.66
C HIS A 204 -0.77 4.46 -13.64
N LEU A 205 -2.03 4.69 -13.22
CA LEU A 205 -3.19 4.69 -14.10
C LEU A 205 -3.31 5.97 -14.94
N GLY A 206 -2.39 6.92 -14.80
CA GLY A 206 -2.39 8.17 -15.57
C GLY A 206 -3.47 9.17 -15.14
N VAL A 207 -4.02 9.03 -13.94
CA VAL A 207 -5.04 9.91 -13.37
C VAL A 207 -4.40 11.09 -12.66
N ILE A 208 -4.97 12.27 -12.80
CA ILE A 208 -4.64 13.44 -11.98
C ILE A 208 -5.38 13.30 -10.65
N ASN A 209 -4.65 12.95 -9.59
CA ASN A 209 -5.21 12.91 -8.25
C ASN A 209 -5.47 14.34 -7.76
N ILE A 210 -6.73 14.72 -7.57
CA ILE A 210 -7.08 16.08 -7.09
C ILE A 210 -6.59 16.34 -5.67
N ALA A 211 -6.23 15.32 -4.91
CA ALA A 211 -5.67 15.44 -3.57
C ALA A 211 -4.15 15.66 -3.55
N ALA A 212 -3.45 15.56 -4.69
CA ALA A 212 -1.98 15.61 -4.78
C ALA A 212 -1.37 16.89 -4.20
N ASN A 213 -2.00 18.03 -4.45
CA ASN A 213 -1.50 19.35 -4.02
C ASN A 213 -2.12 19.83 -2.69
N VAL A 214 -2.90 19.00 -2.01
CA VAL A 214 -3.47 19.34 -0.70
C VAL A 214 -2.54 18.81 0.39
N PRO A 215 -2.06 19.67 1.32
CA PRO A 215 -1.09 19.26 2.33
C PRO A 215 -1.56 18.13 3.22
N GLY A 216 -0.61 17.29 3.65
CA GLY A 216 -0.81 16.21 4.63
C GLY A 216 -0.94 14.83 4.00
N GLN A 217 -0.59 13.80 4.78
CA GLN A 217 -0.70 12.40 4.35
C GLN A 217 -2.15 11.95 4.11
N ARG A 218 -3.11 12.64 4.73
CA ARG A 218 -4.56 12.42 4.59
C ARG A 218 -5.23 13.76 4.34
N PRO A 219 -5.12 14.29 3.11
CA PRO A 219 -5.64 15.60 2.76
C PRO A 219 -7.15 15.69 2.94
N ILE A 220 -7.62 16.79 3.54
CA ILE A 220 -9.04 17.10 3.69
C ILE A 220 -9.45 17.95 2.50
N LEU A 221 -10.43 17.48 1.74
CA LEU A 221 -10.97 18.18 0.59
C LEU A 221 -12.21 18.99 1.00
N SER A 222 -12.15 20.32 0.89
CA SER A 222 -13.34 21.14 1.11
C SER A 222 -14.34 21.02 -0.04
N PRO A 223 -15.63 21.26 0.20
CA PRO A 223 -16.64 21.27 -0.87
C PRO A 223 -16.29 22.22 -2.02
N GLU A 224 -15.78 23.42 -1.69
CA GLU A 224 -15.38 24.44 -2.66
C GLU A 224 -14.21 23.95 -3.53
N TYR A 225 -13.24 23.27 -2.90
CA TYR A 225 -12.09 22.70 -3.60
C TYR A 225 -12.53 21.62 -4.58
N ILE A 226 -13.41 20.70 -4.14
CA ILE A 226 -13.94 19.63 -5.00
C ILE A 226 -14.71 20.21 -6.18
N LEU A 227 -15.54 21.25 -5.95
CA LEU A 227 -16.28 21.89 -7.02
C LEU A 227 -15.34 22.59 -8.02
N LYS A 228 -14.27 23.23 -7.54
CA LYS A 228 -13.25 23.88 -8.37
C LYS A 228 -12.50 22.87 -9.22
N GLU A 229 -12.03 21.76 -8.62
CA GLU A 229 -11.30 20.71 -9.33
C GLU A 229 -12.18 19.94 -10.31
N ASN A 230 -13.50 19.87 -10.03
CA ASN A 230 -14.53 19.28 -10.88
C ASN A 230 -14.13 17.87 -11.38
N PRO A 231 -13.94 16.90 -10.46
CA PRO A 231 -13.43 15.58 -10.81
C PRO A 231 -14.35 14.82 -11.77
N ASP A 232 -13.75 14.00 -12.64
CA ASP A 232 -14.45 13.13 -13.58
C ASP A 232 -15.00 11.89 -12.87
N PHE A 233 -14.35 11.46 -11.77
CA PHE A 233 -14.83 10.40 -10.88
C PHE A 233 -14.43 10.65 -9.42
N LEU A 234 -15.17 10.02 -8.49
CA LEU A 234 -14.81 9.86 -7.09
C LEU A 234 -14.99 8.39 -6.70
N ALA A 235 -13.97 7.82 -6.07
CA ALA A 235 -14.04 6.46 -5.55
C ALA A 235 -13.94 6.47 -4.03
N GLY A 236 -14.63 5.55 -3.37
CA GLY A 236 -14.56 5.37 -1.92
C GLY A 236 -13.84 4.08 -1.56
N ALA A 237 -13.11 4.09 -0.44
CA ALA A 237 -12.52 2.92 0.19
C ALA A 237 -12.57 3.06 1.72
N MET A 238 -12.11 2.07 2.47
CA MET A 238 -12.00 2.03 3.93
C MET A 238 -13.33 2.08 4.65
N SER A 239 -13.82 3.25 5.04
CA SER A 239 -15.06 3.45 5.80
C SER A 239 -16.27 3.74 4.91
N LEU A 240 -16.12 3.65 3.59
CA LEU A 240 -17.15 3.95 2.61
C LEU A 240 -17.64 2.66 1.96
N ASP A 241 -18.94 2.36 2.15
CA ASP A 241 -19.57 1.12 1.70
C ASP A 241 -20.51 1.32 0.50
N SER A 242 -20.89 2.56 0.20
CA SER A 242 -21.80 2.87 -0.89
C SER A 242 -21.49 4.21 -1.56
N PRO A 243 -21.74 4.35 -2.88
CA PRO A 243 -21.65 5.63 -3.58
C PRO A 243 -22.53 6.71 -2.97
N LYS A 244 -23.68 6.32 -2.40
CA LYS A 244 -24.62 7.23 -1.74
C LYS A 244 -23.98 8.04 -0.62
N GLN A 245 -23.13 7.41 0.21
CA GLN A 245 -22.40 8.11 1.28
C GLN A 245 -21.54 9.26 0.74
N ILE A 246 -20.93 9.09 -0.43
CA ILE A 246 -20.12 10.13 -1.07
C ILE A 246 -21.03 11.23 -1.64
N ILE A 247 -22.11 10.85 -2.33
CA ILE A 247 -23.04 11.78 -2.97
C ILE A 247 -23.70 12.69 -1.91
N GLU A 248 -24.14 12.12 -0.79
CA GLU A 248 -24.86 12.84 0.28
C GLU A 248 -23.92 13.61 1.23
N ALA A 249 -22.61 13.39 1.15
CA ALA A 249 -21.65 14.07 1.99
C ALA A 249 -21.61 15.60 1.79
N SER A 250 -21.96 16.05 0.58
CA SER A 250 -22.03 17.48 0.26
C SER A 250 -22.90 17.76 -0.94
N ASN A 251 -23.66 18.84 -0.90
CA ASN A 251 -24.53 19.32 -2.00
C ASN A 251 -23.74 19.74 -3.26
N VAL A 252 -22.42 19.81 -3.21
CA VAL A 252 -21.58 20.11 -4.39
C VAL A 252 -21.26 18.88 -5.20
N ILE A 253 -21.23 17.68 -4.59
CA ILE A 253 -20.86 16.44 -5.29
C ILE A 253 -21.74 16.18 -6.50
N PRO A 254 -23.09 16.26 -6.42
CA PRO A 254 -23.96 16.10 -7.59
C PRO A 254 -23.74 17.14 -8.70
N LYS A 255 -23.08 18.27 -8.40
CA LYS A 255 -22.79 19.34 -9.37
C LYS A 255 -21.50 19.13 -10.13
N THR A 256 -20.62 18.23 -9.67
CA THR A 256 -19.38 17.86 -10.36
C THR A 256 -19.63 16.94 -11.56
N LYS A 257 -18.64 16.80 -12.44
CA LYS A 257 -18.70 15.80 -13.51
C LYS A 257 -18.93 14.39 -12.98
N ALA A 258 -18.26 14.02 -11.88
CA ALA A 258 -18.43 12.73 -11.22
C ALA A 258 -19.89 12.48 -10.80
N GLY A 259 -20.52 13.47 -10.20
CA GLY A 259 -21.93 13.37 -9.77
C GLY A 259 -22.90 13.33 -10.95
N LYS A 260 -22.76 14.26 -11.89
CA LYS A 260 -23.64 14.37 -13.09
C LYS A 260 -23.62 13.11 -13.95
N ASN A 261 -22.46 12.47 -14.08
CA ASN A 261 -22.26 11.30 -14.94
C ASN A 261 -22.38 9.96 -14.19
N ASN A 262 -22.76 9.98 -12.90
CA ASN A 262 -22.81 8.80 -12.03
C ASN A 262 -21.47 8.02 -11.97
N ASN A 263 -20.35 8.73 -11.99
CA ASN A 263 -19.02 8.16 -11.91
C ASN A 263 -18.51 8.15 -10.45
N ILE A 264 -19.36 7.70 -9.54
CA ILE A 264 -19.05 7.55 -8.12
C ILE A 264 -19.20 6.08 -7.75
N PHE A 265 -18.14 5.48 -7.18
CA PHE A 265 -18.12 4.03 -6.92
C PHE A 265 -17.28 3.68 -5.69
N ILE A 266 -17.39 2.46 -5.22
CA ILE A 266 -16.61 1.92 -4.09
C ILE A 266 -15.59 0.92 -4.63
N LEU A 267 -14.39 0.94 -4.04
CA LEU A 267 -13.31 0.00 -4.26
C LEU A 267 -13.22 -1.00 -3.11
N ASP A 268 -12.80 -2.21 -3.39
CA ASP A 268 -12.51 -3.19 -2.33
C ASP A 268 -11.26 -2.75 -1.55
N SER A 269 -11.50 -2.36 -0.29
CA SER A 269 -10.44 -1.90 0.61
C SER A 269 -9.37 -2.96 0.87
N SER A 270 -9.73 -4.25 0.81
CA SER A 270 -8.78 -5.34 0.99
C SER A 270 -7.82 -5.51 -0.20
N LEU A 271 -8.14 -4.90 -1.34
CA LEU A 271 -7.31 -4.91 -2.54
C LEU A 271 -6.53 -3.60 -2.70
N ILE A 272 -7.24 -2.46 -2.65
CA ILE A 272 -6.64 -1.16 -2.95
C ILE A 272 -5.76 -0.56 -1.82
N LEU A 273 -5.95 -1.01 -0.58
CA LEU A 273 -5.22 -0.48 0.58
C LEU A 273 -4.15 -1.44 1.13
N ARG A 274 -4.02 -2.62 0.57
CA ARG A 274 -3.14 -3.67 1.09
C ARG A 274 -1.86 -3.77 0.28
N SER A 275 -0.72 -3.81 0.98
CA SER A 275 0.61 -4.01 0.37
C SER A 275 0.79 -5.45 -0.10
N SER A 276 -0.01 -5.87 -1.08
CA SER A 276 -0.06 -7.24 -1.59
C SER A 276 0.03 -7.28 -3.12
N TYR A 277 0.53 -8.38 -3.67
CA TYR A 277 0.58 -8.62 -5.11
C TYR A 277 -0.80 -8.47 -5.80
N ARG A 278 -1.91 -8.64 -5.06
CA ARG A 278 -3.27 -8.58 -5.59
C ARG A 278 -3.68 -7.18 -6.08
N ILE A 279 -2.97 -6.15 -5.63
CA ILE A 279 -3.22 -4.78 -6.10
C ILE A 279 -2.99 -4.63 -7.60
N PHE A 280 -2.05 -5.38 -8.18
CA PHE A 280 -1.79 -5.33 -9.62
C PHE A 280 -2.94 -5.91 -10.45
N ASP A 281 -3.70 -6.87 -9.91
CA ASP A 281 -4.94 -7.37 -10.52
C ASP A 281 -6.05 -6.33 -10.40
N GLU A 282 -6.18 -5.68 -9.22
CA GLU A 282 -7.19 -4.63 -8.98
C GLU A 282 -6.96 -3.41 -9.86
N MET A 283 -5.70 -3.09 -10.16
CA MET A 283 -5.37 -2.00 -11.09
C MET A 283 -5.90 -2.26 -12.51
N GLU A 284 -5.86 -3.51 -12.99
CA GLU A 284 -6.43 -3.85 -14.30
C GLU A 284 -7.96 -3.63 -14.28
N VAL A 285 -8.64 -4.05 -13.21
CA VAL A 285 -10.09 -3.84 -13.03
C VAL A 285 -10.45 -2.35 -12.95
N LEU A 286 -9.70 -1.58 -12.15
CA LEU A 286 -9.91 -0.14 -12.02
C LEU A 286 -9.66 0.58 -13.35
N LYS A 287 -8.62 0.19 -14.10
CA LYS A 287 -8.32 0.74 -15.41
C LYS A 287 -9.46 0.53 -16.40
N GLU A 288 -10.05 -0.67 -16.46
CA GLU A 288 -11.22 -0.92 -17.33
C GLU A 288 -12.40 -0.01 -16.96
N LYS A 289 -12.63 0.22 -15.67
CA LYS A 289 -13.66 1.13 -15.19
C LYS A 289 -13.38 2.57 -15.61
N LEU A 290 -12.14 3.04 -15.49
CA LEU A 290 -11.72 4.39 -15.90
C LEU A 290 -11.80 4.58 -17.41
N ASN A 291 -11.45 3.58 -18.21
CA ASN A 291 -11.61 3.63 -19.67
C ASN A 291 -13.09 3.81 -20.08
N LYS A 292 -14.04 3.20 -19.36
CA LYS A 292 -15.48 3.42 -19.61
C LYS A 292 -15.94 4.85 -19.28
N ILE A 293 -15.28 5.51 -18.33
CA ILE A 293 -15.55 6.91 -17.97
C ILE A 293 -15.00 7.85 -19.05
N GLU A 294 -13.81 7.57 -19.56
CA GLU A 294 -13.13 8.37 -20.58
C GLU A 294 -13.85 8.34 -21.95
N ASN A 295 -14.51 7.24 -22.27
CA ASN A 295 -15.22 7.01 -23.54
C ASN A 295 -16.69 7.47 -23.54
N LYS A 296 -17.18 8.07 -22.45
CA LYS A 296 -18.51 8.70 -22.35
C LYS A 296 -18.46 10.19 -22.68
#